data_ff7123a7486369fc7d277116228a7841
#
_entry.id   ff7123a7486369fc7d277116228a7841
#
_cell.length_a   1.000
_cell.length_b   1.000
_cell.length_c   1.000
_cell.angle_alpha   90.00
_cell.angle_beta   90.00
_cell.angle_gamma   90.00
#
_symmetry.space_group_name_H-M   'P 1'
#
loop_
_entity.id
_entity.type
_entity.pdbx_description
1 polymer ?
#
loop_
_entity_poly.entity_id
_entity_poly.type
_entity_poly.pdbx_seq_one_letter_code
_entity_poly.pdbx_strand_id
1 'polypeptide(L)'
;VPAAIGAKIANPDKEVVLFVGDGGFQMTNQELAILNVYKIPIKVIMLNNHSLGMVRQWQESFYEGRTSESVFETLPDFQLMAQAYGIQNYKFDNPDTLAKDLEVILEDVPMFIEVDISRKEHVLPMVPAGKSNHEMLGVKFNA
;
A
#
# COMPACT_ATOMS: atom_id res chain seq x y z
N VAL A 1 -6.50 -6.63 2.27
CA VAL A 1 -7.88 -6.47 1.78
C VAL A 1 -8.89 -7.10 2.75
N PRO A 2 -8.76 -8.38 3.19
CA PRO A 2 -9.77 -9.05 4.04
C PRO A 2 -10.10 -8.31 5.33
N ALA A 3 -9.10 -7.79 6.03
CA ALA A 3 -9.30 -7.05 7.28
C ALA A 3 -10.13 -5.77 7.08
N ALA A 4 -9.92 -5.06 5.96
CA ALA A 4 -10.69 -3.86 5.63
C ALA A 4 -12.15 -4.21 5.31
N ILE A 5 -12.40 -5.34 4.63
CA ILE A 5 -13.75 -5.87 4.40
C ILE A 5 -14.44 -6.12 5.76
N GLY A 6 -13.79 -6.83 6.66
CA GLY A 6 -14.31 -7.09 8.00
C GLY A 6 -14.58 -5.80 8.78
N ALA A 7 -13.68 -4.81 8.70
CA ALA A 7 -13.84 -3.52 9.36
C ALA A 7 -15.08 -2.76 8.84
N LYS A 8 -15.31 -2.76 7.51
CA LYS A 8 -16.48 -2.08 6.91
C LYS A 8 -17.77 -2.79 7.26
N ILE A 9 -17.80 -4.13 7.24
CA ILE A 9 -18.99 -4.91 7.63
C ILE A 9 -19.35 -4.66 9.10
N ALA A 10 -18.34 -4.57 9.99
CA ALA A 10 -18.55 -4.32 11.40
C ALA A 10 -18.93 -2.84 11.70
N ASN A 11 -18.64 -1.92 10.79
CA ASN A 11 -18.89 -0.49 10.93
C ASN A 11 -19.45 0.10 9.62
N PRO A 12 -20.69 -0.22 9.24
CA PRO A 12 -21.24 0.14 7.94
C PRO A 12 -21.31 1.64 7.68
N ASP A 13 -21.47 2.44 8.74
CA ASP A 13 -21.61 3.89 8.65
C ASP A 13 -20.27 4.66 8.61
N LYS A 14 -19.14 3.92 8.69
CA LYS A 14 -17.81 4.55 8.68
C LYS A 14 -17.11 4.37 7.34
N GLU A 15 -16.39 5.41 6.95
CA GLU A 15 -15.44 5.28 5.84
C GLU A 15 -14.31 4.32 6.23
N VAL A 16 -13.95 3.45 5.28
CA VAL A 16 -12.82 2.53 5.44
C VAL A 16 -11.86 2.74 4.28
N VAL A 17 -10.64 3.15 4.62
CA VAL A 17 -9.53 3.31 3.69
C VAL A 17 -8.45 2.32 4.07
N LEU A 18 -8.04 1.50 3.10
CA LEU A 18 -6.94 0.54 3.25
C LEU A 18 -5.69 1.10 2.56
N PHE A 19 -4.61 1.27 3.31
CA PHE A 19 -3.27 1.46 2.73
C PHE A 19 -2.55 0.11 2.68
N VAL A 20 -1.99 -0.24 1.52
CA VAL A 20 -1.29 -1.51 1.31
C VAL A 20 -0.14 -1.32 0.32
N GLY A 21 0.97 -2.03 0.51
CA GLY A 21 2.04 -2.09 -0.48
C GLY A 21 1.73 -3.09 -1.61
N ASP A 22 2.43 -2.96 -2.73
CA ASP A 22 2.30 -3.83 -3.90
C ASP A 22 2.49 -5.32 -3.58
N GLY A 23 3.51 -5.67 -2.82
CA GLY A 23 3.73 -7.06 -2.38
C GLY A 23 2.64 -7.57 -1.44
N GLY A 24 2.20 -6.75 -0.48
CA GLY A 24 1.12 -7.11 0.44
C GLY A 24 -0.24 -7.24 -0.25
N PHE A 25 -0.50 -6.39 -1.24
CA PHE A 25 -1.72 -6.46 -2.05
C PHE A 25 -1.80 -7.76 -2.85
N GLN A 26 -0.70 -8.18 -3.47
CA GLN A 26 -0.65 -9.42 -4.25
C GLN A 26 -0.99 -10.68 -3.44
N MET A 27 -0.79 -10.66 -2.13
CA MET A 27 -1.12 -11.80 -1.27
C MET A 27 -2.63 -11.99 -1.06
N THR A 28 -3.45 -10.95 -1.31
CA THR A 28 -4.89 -10.95 -0.99
C THR A 28 -5.74 -10.24 -2.05
N ASN A 29 -5.23 -10.04 -3.26
CA ASN A 29 -5.92 -9.33 -4.33
C ASN A 29 -7.22 -10.01 -4.79
N GLN A 30 -7.32 -11.34 -4.64
CA GLN A 30 -8.53 -12.11 -4.98
C GLN A 30 -9.75 -11.65 -4.18
N GLU A 31 -9.56 -11.03 -3.04
CA GLU A 31 -10.66 -10.50 -2.21
C GLU A 31 -11.36 -9.28 -2.84
N LEU A 32 -10.81 -8.72 -3.91
CA LEU A 32 -11.50 -7.70 -4.70
C LEU A 32 -12.83 -8.21 -5.25
N ALA A 33 -12.96 -9.54 -5.48
CA ALA A 33 -14.20 -10.15 -5.87
C ALA A 33 -15.34 -9.88 -4.88
N ILE A 34 -15.03 -9.94 -3.57
CA ILE A 34 -15.99 -9.69 -2.49
C ILE A 34 -16.46 -8.24 -2.51
N LEU A 35 -15.54 -7.28 -2.73
CA LEU A 35 -15.89 -5.87 -2.83
C LEU A 35 -16.90 -5.60 -3.95
N ASN A 36 -16.71 -6.23 -5.09
CA ASN A 36 -17.63 -6.06 -6.22
C ASN A 36 -18.98 -6.76 -6.01
N VAL A 37 -18.96 -8.02 -5.53
CA VAL A 37 -20.19 -8.82 -5.35
C VAL A 37 -21.13 -8.17 -4.34
N TYR A 38 -20.59 -7.69 -3.22
CA TYR A 38 -21.38 -7.11 -2.12
C TYR A 38 -21.41 -5.58 -2.13
N LYS A 39 -20.79 -4.94 -3.14
CA LYS A 39 -20.72 -3.48 -3.28
C LYS A 39 -20.20 -2.79 -2.01
N ILE A 40 -19.16 -3.35 -1.41
CA ILE A 40 -18.57 -2.85 -0.17
C ILE A 40 -17.69 -1.63 -0.48
N PRO A 41 -18.06 -0.42 -0.05
CA PRO A 41 -17.39 0.82 -0.45
C PRO A 41 -16.10 1.05 0.35
N ILE A 42 -15.07 0.29 0.03
CA ILE A 42 -13.72 0.45 0.59
C ILE A 42 -12.83 1.12 -0.44
N LYS A 43 -11.99 2.04 0.01
CA LYS A 43 -10.92 2.62 -0.79
C LYS A 43 -9.63 1.84 -0.54
N VAL A 44 -9.16 1.12 -1.54
CA VAL A 44 -7.87 0.41 -1.49
C VAL A 44 -6.82 1.31 -2.12
N ILE A 45 -5.96 1.90 -1.31
CA ILE A 45 -4.84 2.74 -1.77
C ILE A 45 -3.57 1.90 -1.72
N MET A 46 -3.08 1.50 -2.88
CA MET A 46 -1.87 0.72 -3.01
C MET A 46 -0.68 1.65 -3.28
N LEU A 47 0.29 1.62 -2.37
CA LEU A 47 1.56 2.32 -2.51
C LEU A 47 2.55 1.40 -3.24
N ASN A 48 2.77 1.67 -4.53
CA ASN A 48 3.60 0.84 -5.39
C ASN A 48 5.05 1.36 -5.41
N ASN A 49 5.94 0.68 -4.72
CA ASN A 49 7.37 0.98 -4.72
C ASN A 49 8.19 -0.09 -5.47
N HIS A 50 7.54 -1.00 -6.17
CA HIS A 50 8.17 -2.10 -6.92
C HIS A 50 9.12 -2.96 -6.08
N SER A 51 8.77 -3.18 -4.79
CA SER A 51 9.61 -3.97 -3.90
C SER A 51 8.86 -4.48 -2.67
N LEU A 52 9.38 -5.53 -2.07
CA LEU A 52 9.10 -5.87 -0.69
C LEU A 52 9.85 -4.85 0.19
N GLY A 53 9.26 -3.67 0.37
CA GLY A 53 9.94 -2.47 0.86
C GLY A 53 10.68 -2.68 2.19
N MET A 54 10.03 -3.32 3.17
CA MET A 54 10.66 -3.59 4.46
C MET A 54 11.81 -4.61 4.35
N VAL A 55 11.65 -5.65 3.54
CA VAL A 55 12.71 -6.65 3.29
C VAL A 55 13.93 -5.98 2.65
N ARG A 56 13.69 -5.20 1.60
CA ARG A 56 14.74 -4.44 0.93
C ARG A 56 15.44 -3.46 1.89
N GLN A 57 14.69 -2.71 2.70
CA GLN A 57 15.25 -1.77 3.67
C GLN A 57 16.18 -2.47 4.66
N TRP A 58 15.83 -3.67 5.12
CA TRP A 58 16.69 -4.45 5.98
C TRP A 58 17.97 -4.91 5.27
N GLN A 59 17.84 -5.38 4.03
CA GLN A 59 19.00 -5.78 3.21
C GLN A 59 19.94 -4.61 2.97
N GLU A 60 19.40 -3.44 2.67
CA GLU A 60 20.19 -2.22 2.50
C GLU A 60 20.86 -1.76 3.80
N SER A 61 20.14 -1.79 4.92
CA SER A 61 20.61 -1.23 6.18
C SER A 61 21.57 -2.16 6.96
N PHE A 62 21.40 -3.49 6.85
CA PHE A 62 22.09 -4.44 7.71
C PHE A 62 22.87 -5.53 6.98
N TYR A 63 22.75 -5.59 5.65
CA TYR A 63 23.38 -6.62 4.83
C TYR A 63 24.19 -6.03 3.68
N GLU A 64 24.82 -4.90 3.90
CA GLU A 64 25.74 -4.23 2.94
C GLU A 64 25.08 -3.88 1.60
N GLY A 65 23.77 -3.65 1.58
CA GLY A 65 23.03 -3.36 0.36
C GLY A 65 22.85 -4.56 -0.57
N ARG A 66 23.11 -5.77 -0.10
CA ARG A 66 22.93 -7.01 -0.89
C ARG A 66 21.46 -7.37 -0.95
N THR A 67 20.73 -6.78 -1.89
CA THR A 67 19.34 -7.11 -2.14
C THR A 67 19.21 -8.43 -2.87
N SER A 68 18.28 -9.28 -2.43
CA SER A 68 17.93 -10.54 -3.07
C SER A 68 16.44 -10.77 -2.98
N GLU A 69 15.77 -11.01 -4.11
CA GLU A 69 14.34 -11.33 -4.24
C GLU A 69 13.39 -10.31 -3.55
N SER A 70 13.87 -9.11 -3.27
CA SER A 70 13.10 -8.04 -2.62
C SER A 70 12.72 -6.91 -3.56
N VAL A 71 13.24 -6.91 -4.77
CA VAL A 71 12.95 -5.94 -5.82
C VAL A 71 12.20 -6.64 -6.95
N PHE A 72 11.07 -6.09 -7.33
CA PHE A 72 10.30 -6.62 -8.46
C PHE A 72 10.80 -6.00 -9.77
N GLU A 73 11.29 -6.83 -10.68
CA GLU A 73 11.64 -6.41 -12.03
C GLU A 73 10.39 -6.29 -12.91
N THR A 74 9.40 -7.13 -12.63
CA THR A 74 8.10 -7.13 -13.29
C THR A 74 6.99 -7.22 -12.28
N LEU A 75 5.91 -6.49 -12.52
CA LEU A 75 4.68 -6.53 -11.74
C LEU A 75 3.47 -6.76 -12.67
N PRO A 76 2.38 -7.34 -12.15
CA PRO A 76 1.11 -7.33 -12.85
C PRO A 76 0.66 -5.89 -13.15
N ASP A 77 -0.13 -5.71 -14.20
CA ASP A 77 -0.89 -4.49 -14.37
C ASP A 77 -2.04 -4.48 -13.35
N PHE A 78 -1.87 -3.72 -12.28
CA PHE A 78 -2.84 -3.68 -11.19
C PHE A 78 -4.13 -2.96 -11.58
N GLN A 79 -4.08 -2.05 -12.56
CA GLN A 79 -5.27 -1.38 -13.08
C GLN A 79 -6.14 -2.37 -13.85
N LEU A 80 -5.54 -3.15 -14.75
CA LEU A 80 -6.24 -4.21 -15.47
C LEU A 80 -6.76 -5.30 -14.52
N MET A 81 -6.01 -5.61 -13.46
CA MET A 81 -6.45 -6.56 -12.44
C MET A 81 -7.70 -6.05 -11.71
N ALA A 82 -7.70 -4.81 -11.23
CA ALA A 82 -8.86 -4.22 -10.57
C ALA A 82 -10.07 -4.15 -11.52
N GLN A 83 -9.84 -3.78 -12.78
CA GLN A 83 -10.86 -3.77 -13.82
C GLN A 83 -11.45 -5.16 -14.07
N ALA A 84 -10.62 -6.21 -14.10
CA ALA A 84 -11.09 -7.60 -14.27
C ALA A 84 -12.01 -8.05 -13.13
N TYR A 85 -11.82 -7.52 -11.91
CA TYR A 85 -12.73 -7.72 -10.78
C TYR A 85 -13.94 -6.77 -10.80
N GLY A 86 -14.07 -5.90 -11.80
CA GLY A 86 -15.15 -4.91 -11.90
C GLY A 86 -15.07 -3.79 -10.86
N ILE A 87 -13.86 -3.49 -10.37
CA ILE A 87 -13.59 -2.42 -9.42
C ILE A 87 -13.16 -1.16 -10.18
N GLN A 88 -13.77 -0.03 -9.83
CA GLN A 88 -13.35 1.28 -10.31
C GLN A 88 -11.92 1.55 -9.86
N ASN A 89 -11.08 2.03 -10.78
CA ASN A 89 -9.65 2.14 -10.49
C ASN A 89 -9.04 3.41 -11.07
N TYR A 90 -7.99 3.88 -10.38
CA TYR A 90 -7.21 5.07 -10.76
C TYR A 90 -5.73 4.82 -10.50
N LYS A 91 -4.88 5.47 -11.28
CA LYS A 91 -3.45 5.50 -11.05
C LYS A 91 -3.00 6.95 -10.90
N PHE A 92 -2.32 7.21 -9.79
CA PHE A 92 -1.69 8.50 -9.50
C PHE A 92 -0.17 8.35 -9.61
N ASP A 93 0.39 8.94 -10.64
CA ASP A 93 1.82 8.96 -10.93
C ASP A 93 2.41 10.39 -10.93
N ASN A 94 1.53 11.40 -10.79
CA ASN A 94 1.91 12.79 -10.78
C ASN A 94 1.38 13.50 -9.51
N PRO A 95 2.25 13.94 -8.60
CA PRO A 95 1.85 14.63 -7.39
C PRO A 95 1.14 15.97 -7.64
N ASP A 96 1.38 16.62 -8.80
CA ASP A 96 0.78 17.91 -9.13
C ASP A 96 -0.72 17.80 -9.46
N THR A 97 -1.18 16.62 -9.89
CA THR A 97 -2.60 16.36 -10.19
C THR A 97 -3.34 15.74 -9.02
N LEU A 98 -2.62 15.15 -8.07
CA LEU A 98 -3.18 14.37 -6.96
C LEU A 98 -4.29 15.12 -6.21
N ALA A 99 -4.12 16.40 -5.94
CA ALA A 99 -5.09 17.20 -5.18
C ALA A 99 -6.46 17.32 -5.89
N LYS A 100 -6.48 17.33 -7.23
CA LYS A 100 -7.71 17.37 -8.03
C LYS A 100 -8.35 16.00 -8.13
N ASP A 101 -7.52 14.98 -8.19
CA ASP A 101 -7.95 13.60 -8.39
C ASP A 101 -8.48 12.98 -7.09
N LEU A 102 -8.15 13.56 -5.93
CA LEU A 102 -8.63 13.10 -4.62
C LEU A 102 -10.16 13.23 -4.43
N GLU A 103 -10.86 14.07 -5.18
CA GLU A 103 -12.32 14.19 -5.11
C GLU A 103 -13.01 12.85 -5.46
N VAL A 104 -12.40 12.07 -6.34
CA VAL A 104 -12.86 10.74 -6.74
C VAL A 104 -12.92 9.77 -5.54
N ILE A 105 -12.05 9.93 -4.56
CA ILE A 105 -11.99 9.06 -3.36
C ILE A 105 -13.26 9.20 -2.51
N LEU A 106 -13.99 10.29 -2.64
CA LEU A 106 -15.21 10.56 -1.86
C LEU A 106 -16.45 9.81 -2.36
N GLU A 107 -16.41 9.18 -3.55
CA GLU A 107 -17.52 8.39 -4.06
C GLU A 107 -17.80 7.16 -3.17
N ASP A 108 -19.06 6.88 -2.86
CA ASP A 108 -19.46 5.72 -2.02
C ASP A 108 -19.52 4.42 -2.82
N VAL A 109 -18.39 4.05 -3.43
CA VAL A 109 -18.19 2.84 -4.23
C VAL A 109 -16.88 2.15 -3.87
N PRO A 110 -16.76 0.82 -4.08
CA PRO A 110 -15.46 0.15 -3.97
C PRO A 110 -14.51 0.70 -5.02
N MET A 111 -13.28 1.04 -4.60
CA MET A 111 -12.32 1.68 -5.47
C MET A 111 -10.91 1.16 -5.20
N PHE A 112 -10.13 1.01 -6.26
CA PHE A 112 -8.72 0.69 -6.21
C PHE A 112 -7.90 1.88 -6.74
N ILE A 113 -6.94 2.32 -5.96
CA ILE A 113 -6.08 3.47 -6.29
C ILE A 113 -4.63 3.03 -6.19
N GLU A 114 -3.91 3.08 -7.29
CA GLU A 114 -2.48 2.86 -7.32
C GLU A 114 -1.75 4.20 -7.24
N VAL A 115 -0.77 4.28 -6.35
CA VAL A 115 0.11 5.44 -6.22
C VAL A 115 1.55 4.97 -6.39
N ASP A 116 2.21 5.40 -7.45
CA ASP A 116 3.63 5.13 -7.64
C ASP A 116 4.44 5.97 -6.66
N ILE A 117 5.28 5.31 -5.89
CA ILE A 117 6.19 5.94 -4.93
C ILE A 117 7.63 5.53 -5.19
N SER A 118 8.56 6.36 -4.72
CA SER A 118 9.98 6.09 -4.88
C SER A 118 10.37 4.77 -4.21
N ARG A 119 11.05 3.90 -4.95
CA ARG A 119 11.66 2.67 -4.40
C ARG A 119 12.67 2.98 -3.30
N LYS A 120 13.27 4.16 -3.30
CA LYS A 120 14.33 4.54 -2.35
C LYS A 120 13.80 4.97 -0.98
N GLU A 121 12.48 5.16 -0.86
CA GLU A 121 11.90 5.54 0.41
C GLU A 121 12.03 4.41 1.43
N HIS A 122 12.45 4.78 2.63
CA HIS A 122 12.51 3.91 3.80
C HIS A 122 11.42 4.27 4.79
N VAL A 123 10.92 3.28 5.51
CA VAL A 123 9.98 3.49 6.61
C VAL A 123 10.79 3.87 7.85
N LEU A 124 10.70 5.13 8.23
CA LEU A 124 11.37 5.70 9.39
C LEU A 124 10.37 6.45 10.28
N PRO A 125 10.56 6.47 11.59
CA PRO A 125 11.67 5.86 12.35
C PRO A 125 11.54 4.33 12.45
N MET A 126 12.67 3.64 12.58
CA MET A 126 12.73 2.19 12.72
C MET A 126 13.66 1.78 13.86
N VAL A 127 13.19 0.84 14.71
CA VAL A 127 14.03 0.21 15.73
C VAL A 127 14.71 -1.01 15.13
N PRO A 128 16.06 -1.06 15.02
CA PRO A 128 16.76 -2.25 14.57
C PRO A 128 16.53 -3.44 15.50
N ALA A 129 16.59 -4.66 14.97
CA ALA A 129 16.43 -5.86 15.76
C ALA A 129 17.46 -5.91 16.92
N GLY A 130 16.99 -6.22 18.12
CA GLY A 130 17.82 -6.27 19.33
C GLY A 130 18.20 -4.91 19.93
N LYS A 131 17.67 -3.82 19.37
CA LYS A 131 17.88 -2.46 19.87
C LYS A 131 16.69 -1.97 20.67
N SER A 132 16.90 -0.95 21.48
CA SER A 132 15.87 -0.29 22.27
C SER A 132 15.26 0.91 21.54
N ASN A 133 14.11 1.40 22.01
CA ASN A 133 13.39 2.50 21.35
C ASN A 133 14.21 3.80 21.24
N HIS A 134 15.18 4.03 22.12
CA HIS A 134 16.07 5.20 22.02
C HIS A 134 17.20 5.05 20.99
N GLU A 135 17.36 3.86 20.40
CA GLU A 135 18.33 3.57 19.35
C GLU A 135 17.67 3.50 17.96
N MET A 136 16.54 4.21 17.78
CA MET A 136 15.84 4.26 16.50
C MET A 136 16.71 4.89 15.40
N LEU A 137 16.65 4.30 14.21
CA LEU A 137 17.11 4.95 12.98
C LEU A 137 16.10 6.02 12.54
N GLY A 138 16.61 7.12 11.97
CA GLY A 138 15.78 8.21 11.44
C GLY A 138 15.26 9.21 12.48
N VAL A 139 15.65 9.09 13.74
CA VAL A 139 15.34 10.06 14.80
C VAL A 139 16.63 10.59 15.40
N LYS A 140 16.71 11.92 15.58
CA LYS A 140 17.72 12.55 16.41
C LYS A 140 17.10 12.81 17.77
N PHE A 141 17.52 12.07 18.78
CA PHE A 141 17.18 12.40 20.16
C PHE A 141 18.08 13.58 20.59
N ASN A 142 17.50 14.72 20.92
CA ASN A 142 18.23 15.79 21.56
C ASN A 142 18.58 15.30 22.97
N ALA A 143 19.88 15.23 23.26
CA ALA A 143 20.41 14.90 24.58
C ALA A 143 20.19 16.07 25.57
#